data_9d05e7e60e104abbd8291bcf2c9657e0
#
_entry.id   9d05e7e60e104abbd8291bcf2c9657e0
#
_cell.length_a   1.000
_cell.length_b   1.000
_cell.length_c   1.000
_cell.angle_alpha   90.00
_cell.angle_beta   90.00
_cell.angle_gamma   90.00
#
_symmetry.space_group_name_H-M   'P 1'
#
loop_
_entity.id
_entity.type
_entity.pdbx_description
1 polymer ?
#
loop_
_entity_poly.entity_id
_entity_poly.type
_entity_poly.pdbx_seq_one_letter_code
_entity_poly.pdbx_strand_id
1 'polypeptide(L)'
;MKLLRSRKSSASAPTAQPAGPDHVQGGDYDQGSAYGGYHQEPQLQTPVASIDTEHNDMIYDIQLDYYGKRLATCSGDRTFRVYDVSNATSAPEAQPTKAKSKNDGTEENPGYVLQHIVQLPEDSVAPVHRIAWAHPKYGSVVAMACQDGRVYVYREELLPNGSQTHWQQKYVHTFHQQSVLSIAWAPYEYGLCLASASADGQVSFLTRMKEGWITTSYFLNSMDGAACSSVSWAPYNSLGSQGAQGPIQRVVTGSINTAVTIWEFSSESNQWVIVGQPLYGHNDWVRDVAWAPNVGVPANIIASGSDDHTVRVWSQDELGGEWKAHTVHTFKSPVYRISWSLTGTVLSVASGDDEITFWKQRSATEWVQISSMNEQGAHVIY
;
A
#
# COMPACT_ATOMS: atom_id res chain seq x y z
N MET A 1 8.35 -6.30 2.48
CA MET A 1 7.52 -7.15 3.35
C MET A 1 8.33 -8.41 3.65
N LYS A 2 8.86 -8.58 4.84
CA LYS A 2 9.58 -9.80 5.22
C LYS A 2 8.57 -10.83 5.68
N LEU A 3 8.37 -11.89 4.91
CA LEU A 3 7.56 -13.04 5.30
C LEU A 3 8.25 -13.78 6.45
N LEU A 4 7.54 -13.98 7.54
CA LEU A 4 8.02 -14.67 8.74
C LEU A 4 8.33 -16.12 8.42
N ARG A 5 9.58 -16.55 8.57
CA ARG A 5 9.95 -17.97 8.63
C ARG A 5 9.57 -18.55 10.00
N SER A 6 8.53 -19.38 10.05
CA SER A 6 8.40 -20.38 11.10
C SER A 6 8.84 -21.74 10.56
N ARG A 7 10.01 -22.23 11.02
CA ARG A 7 10.37 -23.64 10.86
C ARG A 7 9.46 -24.48 11.74
N LYS A 8 8.71 -25.39 11.15
CA LYS A 8 8.24 -26.60 11.85
C LYS A 8 8.69 -27.83 11.11
N SER A 9 9.26 -28.72 11.91
CA SER A 9 9.90 -29.98 11.61
C SER A 9 8.98 -31.01 10.96
N SER A 10 9.60 -31.74 10.06
CA SER A 10 9.17 -32.98 9.38
C SER A 10 8.62 -34.07 10.29
N ALA A 11 7.54 -34.71 9.86
CA ALA A 11 7.28 -36.12 10.15
C ALA A 11 6.73 -36.78 8.89
N SER A 12 7.41 -37.84 8.50
CA SER A 12 7.21 -38.68 7.33
C SER A 12 6.17 -39.80 7.53
N ALA A 13 5.59 -40.21 6.39
CA ALA A 13 5.19 -41.57 5.96
C ALA A 13 3.70 -41.93 6.05
N PRO A 14 3.20 -42.95 5.32
CA PRO A 14 3.66 -43.50 4.06
C PRO A 14 2.54 -43.73 3.00
N THR A 15 3.00 -44.07 1.82
CA THR A 15 2.38 -44.68 0.64
C THR A 15 1.20 -45.63 0.81
N ALA A 16 0.20 -45.53 -0.09
CA ALA A 16 -0.53 -46.69 -0.63
C ALA A 16 -1.04 -46.40 -2.03
N GLN A 17 -0.58 -47.14 -3.03
CA GLN A 17 -1.25 -47.42 -4.30
C GLN A 17 -2.34 -48.48 -4.08
N PRO A 18 -3.41 -48.51 -4.92
CA PRO A 18 -3.58 -49.65 -5.79
C PRO A 18 -4.10 -49.36 -7.21
N ALA A 19 -3.54 -50.12 -8.12
CA ALA A 19 -4.10 -51.01 -9.17
C ALA A 19 -5.28 -50.45 -10.03
N GLY A 20 -5.04 -50.42 -11.35
CA GLY A 20 -6.06 -50.56 -12.38
C GLY A 20 -6.48 -52.05 -12.50
N PRO A 21 -7.34 -52.48 -13.40
CA PRO A 21 -7.39 -52.22 -14.83
C PRO A 21 -8.86 -52.11 -15.38
N ASP A 22 -9.15 -51.78 -16.63
CA ASP A 22 -9.53 -52.70 -17.71
C ASP A 22 -9.94 -51.96 -18.99
N HIS A 23 -9.52 -52.55 -20.09
CA HIS A 23 -9.86 -52.28 -21.47
C HIS A 23 -11.38 -52.37 -21.77
N VAL A 24 -11.87 -51.44 -22.64
CA VAL A 24 -12.83 -51.76 -23.70
C VAL A 24 -12.52 -50.92 -24.95
N GLN A 25 -12.41 -51.63 -26.06
CA GLN A 25 -12.23 -51.14 -27.45
C GLN A 25 -13.53 -50.59 -28.07
N GLY A 26 -13.40 -49.64 -28.99
CA GLY A 26 -14.14 -49.66 -30.23
C GLY A 26 -15.05 -48.47 -30.50
N GLY A 27 -14.75 -47.72 -31.54
CA GLY A 27 -15.75 -46.92 -32.28
C GLY A 27 -15.17 -45.66 -32.93
N ASP A 28 -14.66 -45.79 -34.17
CA ASP A 28 -14.43 -44.68 -35.08
C ASP A 28 -15.71 -43.89 -35.35
N TYR A 29 -15.62 -42.54 -35.41
CA TYR A 29 -16.27 -41.69 -36.43
C TYR A 29 -15.69 -40.26 -36.37
N ASP A 30 -14.99 -39.93 -37.38
CA ASP A 30 -14.83 -38.83 -38.32
C ASP A 30 -15.09 -37.37 -37.90
N GLN A 31 -14.06 -36.59 -38.23
CA GLN A 31 -13.95 -35.20 -38.66
C GLN A 31 -14.87 -34.11 -38.07
N GLY A 32 -14.21 -33.22 -37.31
CA GLY A 32 -14.73 -31.90 -36.94
C GLY A 32 -13.65 -30.98 -36.41
N SER A 33 -13.03 -30.23 -37.30
CA SER A 33 -12.38 -28.93 -37.11
C SER A 33 -11.81 -28.61 -35.73
N ALA A 34 -10.51 -28.88 -35.56
CA ALA A 34 -9.72 -28.43 -34.42
C ALA A 34 -9.51 -26.90 -34.44
N TYR A 35 -10.28 -26.13 -33.71
CA TYR A 35 -9.83 -24.88 -33.16
C TYR A 35 -8.95 -25.23 -31.96
N GLY A 36 -7.65 -25.35 -32.22
CA GLY A 36 -6.64 -25.45 -31.18
C GLY A 36 -6.57 -24.12 -30.43
N GLY A 37 -7.36 -23.97 -29.39
CA GLY A 37 -7.12 -22.99 -28.32
C GLY A 37 -5.83 -23.42 -27.65
N TYR A 38 -4.74 -22.71 -27.90
CA TYR A 38 -3.53 -22.81 -27.11
C TYR A 38 -3.87 -22.31 -25.70
N HIS A 39 -4.17 -23.21 -24.79
CA HIS A 39 -4.06 -22.94 -23.37
C HIS A 39 -2.56 -22.77 -23.10
N GLN A 40 -2.08 -21.53 -23.19
CA GLN A 40 -0.79 -21.21 -22.63
C GLN A 40 -0.95 -21.37 -21.10
N GLU A 41 -0.23 -22.32 -20.54
CA GLU A 41 -0.05 -22.38 -19.10
C GLU A 41 0.45 -21.01 -18.62
N PRO A 42 -0.07 -20.47 -17.49
CA PRO A 42 0.40 -19.21 -16.96
C PRO A 42 1.90 -19.30 -16.72
N GLN A 43 2.66 -18.51 -17.49
CA GLN A 43 4.12 -18.49 -17.34
C GLN A 43 4.46 -17.80 -16.01
N LEU A 44 5.18 -18.51 -15.16
CA LEU A 44 5.75 -17.96 -13.93
C LEU A 44 6.76 -16.88 -14.33
N GLN A 45 6.47 -15.62 -14.03
CA GLN A 45 7.41 -14.53 -14.21
C GLN A 45 8.27 -14.41 -12.95
N THR A 46 9.58 -14.58 -13.08
CA THR A 46 10.51 -14.35 -11.98
C THR A 46 10.46 -12.89 -11.54
N PRO A 47 10.66 -12.61 -10.24
CA PRO A 47 10.77 -11.22 -9.76
C PRO A 47 11.84 -10.47 -10.55
N VAL A 48 11.56 -9.22 -10.91
CA VAL A 48 12.49 -8.38 -11.68
C VAL A 48 13.73 -8.07 -10.87
N ALA A 49 13.59 -7.89 -9.56
CA ALA A 49 14.71 -7.67 -8.65
C ALA A 49 14.34 -8.06 -7.21
N SER A 50 15.32 -8.49 -6.44
CA SER A 50 15.25 -8.69 -5.00
C SER A 50 16.22 -7.75 -4.32
N ILE A 51 15.80 -7.03 -3.30
CA ILE A 51 16.62 -6.07 -2.56
C ILE A 51 16.90 -6.64 -1.16
N ASP A 52 18.17 -6.91 -0.86
CA ASP A 52 18.59 -7.12 0.51
C ASP A 52 18.66 -5.77 1.22
N THR A 53 17.72 -5.53 2.10
CA THR A 53 17.60 -4.27 2.80
C THR A 53 18.55 -4.14 3.97
N GLU A 54 19.21 -5.24 4.40
CA GLU A 54 20.15 -5.29 5.55
C GLU A 54 19.56 -4.73 6.87
N HIS A 55 18.23 -4.58 7.00
CA HIS A 55 17.62 -4.19 8.24
C HIS A 55 17.83 -5.25 9.33
N ASN A 56 18.08 -4.81 10.56
CA ASN A 56 18.32 -5.71 11.69
C ASN A 56 17.05 -6.21 12.37
N ASP A 57 15.87 -5.67 11.97
CA ASP A 57 14.57 -6.02 12.53
C ASP A 57 13.51 -6.01 11.42
N MET A 58 12.26 -6.30 11.77
CA MET A 58 11.13 -6.38 10.86
C MET A 58 10.95 -5.09 10.04
N ILE A 59 10.74 -5.23 8.75
CA ILE A 59 10.35 -4.13 7.86
C ILE A 59 8.83 -3.97 7.97
N TYR A 60 8.39 -2.79 8.38
CA TYR A 60 6.96 -2.49 8.53
C TYR A 60 6.34 -1.86 7.30
N ASP A 61 7.09 -1.05 6.57
CA ASP A 61 6.57 -0.36 5.39
C ASP A 61 7.64 -0.14 4.33
N ILE A 62 7.18 -0.07 3.08
CA ILE A 62 8.02 0.12 1.90
C ILE A 62 7.26 1.01 0.92
N GLN A 63 7.90 2.06 0.42
CA GLN A 63 7.28 2.99 -0.50
C GLN A 63 8.23 3.48 -1.59
N LEU A 64 7.77 3.45 -2.84
CA LEU A 64 8.43 4.14 -3.95
C LEU A 64 8.18 5.64 -3.87
N ASP A 65 9.15 6.43 -4.32
CA ASP A 65 8.97 7.85 -4.55
C ASP A 65 8.03 8.11 -5.74
N TYR A 66 7.64 9.36 -5.95
CA TYR A 66 6.73 9.77 -7.02
C TYR A 66 7.16 9.32 -8.41
N TYR A 67 8.46 9.23 -8.66
CA TYR A 67 9.01 8.85 -9.97
C TYR A 67 9.29 7.35 -10.11
N GLY A 68 9.10 6.56 -9.04
CA GLY A 68 9.44 5.14 -9.01
C GLY A 68 10.93 4.86 -9.11
N LYS A 69 11.78 5.85 -8.80
CA LYS A 69 13.25 5.75 -8.90
C LYS A 69 13.93 5.47 -7.57
N ARG A 70 13.30 5.83 -6.48
CA ARG A 70 13.81 5.60 -5.13
C ARG A 70 12.81 4.83 -4.31
N LEU A 71 13.34 3.91 -3.55
CA LEU A 71 12.58 3.08 -2.61
C LEU A 71 12.97 3.46 -1.20
N ALA A 72 12.00 3.77 -0.36
CA ALA A 72 12.21 3.93 1.07
C ALA A 72 11.63 2.75 1.82
N THR A 73 12.39 2.25 2.80
CA THR A 73 11.96 1.18 3.73
C THR A 73 12.07 1.68 5.16
N CYS A 74 11.17 1.24 6.03
CA CYS A 74 11.27 1.52 7.45
C CYS A 74 11.13 0.24 8.29
N SER A 75 11.79 0.22 9.46
CA SER A 75 11.97 -1.00 10.24
C SER A 75 11.83 -0.77 11.74
N GLY A 76 11.63 -1.88 12.46
CA GLY A 76 11.74 -1.96 13.91
C GLY A 76 13.11 -1.62 14.45
N ASP A 77 14.16 -1.66 13.63
CA ASP A 77 15.51 -1.24 13.99
C ASP A 77 15.66 0.30 14.13
N ARG A 78 14.57 1.04 14.02
CA ARG A 78 14.49 2.51 14.14
C ARG A 78 15.26 3.25 13.04
N THR A 79 15.46 2.61 11.90
CA THR A 79 16.03 3.25 10.71
C THR A 79 15.02 3.34 9.59
N PHE A 80 15.18 4.34 8.74
CA PHE A 80 14.71 4.23 7.37
C PHE A 80 15.89 4.24 6.42
N ARG A 81 15.73 3.52 5.31
CA ARG A 81 16.76 3.41 4.28
C ARG A 81 16.19 3.83 2.95
N VAL A 82 17.02 4.46 2.15
CA VAL A 82 16.67 4.92 0.80
C VAL A 82 17.59 4.26 -0.21
N TYR A 83 16.99 3.61 -1.20
CA TYR A 83 17.68 2.93 -2.29
C TYR A 83 17.36 3.62 -3.61
N ASP A 84 18.34 3.75 -4.47
CA ASP A 84 18.13 4.03 -5.89
C ASP A 84 17.79 2.70 -6.59
N VAL A 85 16.62 2.67 -7.21
CA VAL A 85 16.12 1.50 -7.96
C VAL A 85 15.93 1.81 -9.45
N SER A 86 16.50 2.91 -9.93
CA SER A 86 16.36 3.36 -11.32
C SER A 86 16.81 2.33 -12.34
N ASN A 87 17.78 1.49 -11.97
CA ASN A 87 18.34 0.46 -12.83
C ASN A 87 17.66 -0.92 -12.68
N ALA A 88 16.75 -1.07 -11.72
CA ALA A 88 16.08 -2.35 -11.47
C ALA A 88 15.18 -2.81 -12.63
N THR A 89 14.69 -1.87 -13.44
CA THR A 89 13.82 -2.15 -14.60
C THR A 89 14.58 -2.38 -15.90
N SER A 90 15.90 -2.16 -15.92
CA SER A 90 16.75 -2.27 -17.10
C SER A 90 17.53 -3.58 -17.18
N ALA A 91 17.21 -4.57 -16.33
CA ALA A 91 17.79 -5.90 -16.47
C ALA A 91 17.40 -6.47 -17.86
N PRO A 92 18.35 -6.83 -18.72
CA PRO A 92 18.05 -7.38 -20.03
C PRO A 92 17.24 -8.67 -19.85
N GLU A 93 16.20 -8.86 -20.66
CA GLU A 93 15.53 -10.14 -20.82
C GLU A 93 16.60 -11.23 -20.88
N ALA A 94 16.63 -12.09 -19.89
CA ALA A 94 17.58 -13.19 -19.82
C ALA A 94 17.31 -14.12 -21.00
N GLN A 95 18.01 -13.90 -22.12
CA GLN A 95 18.11 -14.93 -23.14
C GLN A 95 18.79 -16.14 -22.47
N PRO A 96 18.33 -17.38 -22.73
CA PRO A 96 18.94 -18.57 -22.17
C PRO A 96 20.35 -18.73 -22.74
N THR A 97 21.32 -18.11 -22.12
CA THR A 97 22.73 -18.31 -22.46
C THR A 97 23.20 -19.61 -21.81
N LYS A 98 23.63 -20.52 -22.67
CA LYS A 98 24.35 -21.76 -22.35
C LYS A 98 25.39 -21.48 -21.27
N ALA A 99 25.41 -22.35 -20.27
CA ALA A 99 26.36 -22.36 -19.16
C ALA A 99 27.78 -21.95 -19.62
N LYS A 100 28.23 -20.78 -19.23
CA LYS A 100 29.64 -20.37 -19.28
C LYS A 100 30.28 -20.55 -17.90
N SER A 101 31.45 -21.09 -17.92
CA SER A 101 32.29 -21.49 -16.78
C SER A 101 32.52 -20.34 -15.79
N LYS A 102 32.45 -20.68 -14.51
CA LYS A 102 32.92 -19.88 -13.38
C LYS A 102 34.37 -19.44 -13.60
N ASN A 103 34.62 -18.17 -13.82
CA ASN A 103 35.80 -17.39 -13.45
C ASN A 103 35.82 -16.07 -14.20
N ASP A 104 35.02 -15.15 -13.76
CA ASP A 104 35.28 -13.72 -13.92
C ASP A 104 34.53 -12.98 -12.81
N GLY A 105 35.28 -12.27 -11.96
CA GLY A 105 34.78 -11.59 -10.77
C GLY A 105 34.09 -10.25 -11.10
N THR A 106 33.15 -10.26 -12.03
CA THR A 106 32.21 -9.16 -12.20
C THR A 106 31.03 -9.43 -11.25
N GLU A 107 31.01 -8.72 -10.13
CA GLU A 107 29.82 -8.59 -9.30
C GLU A 107 28.67 -8.14 -10.21
N GLU A 108 27.66 -8.98 -10.38
CA GLU A 108 26.41 -8.58 -11.05
C GLU A 108 25.87 -7.38 -10.29
N ASN A 109 25.76 -6.22 -10.95
CA ASN A 109 25.16 -5.03 -10.35
C ASN A 109 23.72 -5.38 -9.96
N PRO A 110 23.36 -5.36 -8.66
CA PRO A 110 22.06 -5.87 -8.19
C PRO A 110 20.86 -5.04 -8.68
N GLY A 111 21.07 -4.05 -9.53
CA GLY A 111 20.02 -3.17 -10.05
C GLY A 111 19.53 -2.13 -9.04
N TYR A 112 20.06 -2.11 -7.82
CA TYR A 112 19.75 -1.12 -6.79
C TYR A 112 21.00 -0.68 -6.04
N VAL A 113 20.97 0.53 -5.48
CA VAL A 113 22.06 1.10 -4.70
C VAL A 113 21.50 1.73 -3.42
N LEU A 114 22.03 1.30 -2.26
CA LEU A 114 21.71 1.95 -0.99
C LEU A 114 22.32 3.37 -1.00
N GLN A 115 21.48 4.39 -0.93
CA GLN A 115 21.90 5.80 -0.92
C GLN A 115 22.06 6.33 0.50
N HIS A 116 21.10 6.05 1.37
CA HIS A 116 21.05 6.60 2.73
C HIS A 116 20.55 5.61 3.75
N ILE A 117 21.16 5.65 4.93
CA ILE A 117 20.67 5.06 6.17
C ILE A 117 20.44 6.20 7.14
N VAL A 118 19.20 6.37 7.60
CA VAL A 118 18.86 7.44 8.55
C VAL A 118 18.36 6.80 9.84
N GLN A 119 19.13 7.02 10.90
CA GLN A 119 18.78 6.59 12.25
C GLN A 119 17.87 7.64 12.89
N LEU A 120 16.79 7.20 13.54
CA LEU A 120 16.00 8.09 14.39
C LEU A 120 16.81 8.55 15.61
N PRO A 121 16.47 9.71 16.19
CA PRO A 121 17.12 10.20 17.41
C PRO A 121 17.12 9.17 18.54
N GLU A 122 18.13 9.25 19.43
CA GLU A 122 18.30 8.29 20.52
C GLU A 122 17.13 8.27 21.52
N ASP A 123 16.41 9.37 21.65
CA ASP A 123 15.21 9.49 22.46
C ASP A 123 13.97 8.81 21.86
N SER A 124 14.04 8.41 20.57
CA SER A 124 13.05 7.57 19.92
C SER A 124 13.39 6.11 20.11
N VAL A 125 12.72 5.45 21.03
CA VAL A 125 12.93 4.01 21.30
C VAL A 125 11.96 3.12 20.54
N ALA A 126 11.07 3.70 19.75
CA ALA A 126 9.95 3.00 19.15
C ALA A 126 10.19 2.64 17.67
N PRO A 127 9.65 1.50 17.21
CA PRO A 127 9.63 1.12 15.79
C PRO A 127 8.97 2.16 14.89
N VAL A 128 9.44 2.24 13.65
CA VAL A 128 8.78 3.01 12.59
C VAL A 128 7.79 2.11 11.86
N HIS A 129 6.50 2.44 11.93
CA HIS A 129 5.42 1.63 11.37
C HIS A 129 5.04 2.00 9.94
N ARG A 130 5.17 3.27 9.58
CA ARG A 130 4.76 3.80 8.28
C ARG A 130 5.75 4.84 7.79
N ILE A 131 5.89 4.88 6.48
CA ILE A 131 6.69 5.89 5.78
C ILE A 131 5.87 6.45 4.62
N ALA A 132 5.96 7.76 4.37
CA ALA A 132 5.25 8.40 3.28
C ALA A 132 6.10 9.48 2.61
N TRP A 133 6.25 9.41 1.29
CA TRP A 133 6.87 10.43 0.47
C TRP A 133 5.90 11.57 0.20
N ALA A 134 6.34 12.81 0.42
CA ALA A 134 5.61 13.98 -0.04
C ALA A 134 5.77 14.16 -1.55
N HIS A 135 4.83 14.93 -2.15
CA HIS A 135 4.91 15.26 -3.58
C HIS A 135 6.21 16.03 -3.89
N PRO A 136 6.92 15.72 -5.00
CA PRO A 136 8.23 16.29 -5.32
C PRO A 136 8.26 17.81 -5.52
N LYS A 137 7.10 18.44 -5.69
CA LYS A 137 6.96 19.91 -5.66
C LYS A 137 7.59 20.53 -4.40
N TYR A 138 7.64 19.79 -3.30
CA TYR A 138 8.17 20.26 -2.02
C TYR A 138 9.61 19.78 -1.76
N GLY A 139 10.24 19.18 -2.78
CA GLY A 139 11.53 18.52 -2.68
C GLY A 139 11.41 17.10 -2.12
N SER A 140 12.55 16.49 -1.80
CA SER A 140 12.56 15.15 -1.18
C SER A 140 12.22 15.28 0.30
N VAL A 141 10.95 15.01 0.64
CA VAL A 141 10.43 15.05 2.02
C VAL A 141 9.78 13.72 2.33
N VAL A 142 10.09 13.17 3.50
CA VAL A 142 9.55 11.91 4.00
C VAL A 142 8.98 12.13 5.40
N ALA A 143 7.79 11.58 5.64
CA ALA A 143 7.22 11.47 6.98
C ALA A 143 7.29 10.02 7.46
N MET A 144 7.48 9.83 8.75
CA MET A 144 7.54 8.53 9.40
C MET A 144 6.67 8.52 10.65
N ALA A 145 5.81 7.52 10.78
CA ALA A 145 4.97 7.30 11.93
C ALA A 145 5.56 6.24 12.85
N CYS A 146 5.63 6.55 14.13
CA CYS A 146 6.24 5.69 15.13
C CYS A 146 5.23 5.16 16.15
N GLN A 147 5.62 4.06 16.80
CA GLN A 147 4.81 3.40 17.81
C GLN A 147 4.65 4.25 19.09
N ASP A 148 5.57 5.19 19.34
CA ASP A 148 5.53 6.10 20.50
C ASP A 148 4.57 7.30 20.33
N GLY A 149 3.79 7.35 19.27
CA GLY A 149 2.85 8.46 19.01
C GLY A 149 3.48 9.63 18.26
N ARG A 150 4.76 9.58 17.93
CA ARG A 150 5.45 10.65 17.20
C ARG A 150 5.38 10.44 15.70
N VAL A 151 5.37 11.57 14.96
CA VAL A 151 5.59 11.57 13.52
C VAL A 151 6.80 12.45 13.20
N TYR A 152 7.81 11.88 12.59
CA TYR A 152 9.02 12.59 12.19
C TYR A 152 8.90 13.03 10.74
N VAL A 153 9.32 14.26 10.44
CA VAL A 153 9.42 14.79 9.08
C VAL A 153 10.88 15.08 8.77
N TYR A 154 11.40 14.40 7.75
CA TYR A 154 12.75 14.59 7.26
C TYR A 154 12.73 15.19 5.85
N ARG A 155 13.76 15.97 5.55
CA ARG A 155 14.00 16.51 4.22
C ARG A 155 15.44 16.24 3.82
N GLU A 156 15.61 15.83 2.57
CA GLU A 156 16.91 15.71 1.96
C GLU A 156 17.46 17.08 1.56
N GLU A 157 18.68 17.39 1.96
CA GLU A 157 19.36 18.64 1.69
C GLU A 157 20.79 18.39 1.19
N LEU A 158 21.27 19.28 0.34
CA LEU A 158 22.66 19.26 -0.08
C LEU A 158 23.56 19.67 1.06
N LEU A 159 24.67 18.97 1.25
CA LEU A 159 25.73 19.43 2.14
C LEU A 159 26.37 20.72 1.61
N PRO A 160 26.97 21.53 2.48
CA PRO A 160 27.61 22.79 2.07
C PRO A 160 28.70 22.65 0.99
N ASN A 161 29.29 21.45 0.86
CA ASN A 161 30.25 21.13 -0.22
C ASN A 161 29.60 20.91 -1.60
N GLY A 162 28.24 20.83 -1.66
CA GLY A 162 27.46 20.67 -2.89
C GLY A 162 27.60 19.32 -3.59
N SER A 163 28.31 18.36 -3.01
CA SER A 163 28.59 17.06 -3.64
C SER A 163 27.78 15.89 -3.12
N GLN A 164 27.23 16.00 -1.93
CA GLN A 164 26.47 14.93 -1.28
C GLN A 164 25.19 15.47 -0.65
N THR A 165 24.20 14.62 -0.54
CA THR A 165 22.94 14.90 0.17
C THR A 165 22.93 14.22 1.52
N HIS A 166 22.16 14.78 2.46
CA HIS A 166 21.87 14.18 3.75
C HIS A 166 20.43 14.43 4.14
N TRP A 167 19.88 13.57 4.97
CA TRP A 167 18.53 13.72 5.49
C TRP A 167 18.55 14.47 6.81
N GLN A 168 17.89 15.62 6.83
CA GLN A 168 17.77 16.46 8.02
C GLN A 168 16.37 16.38 8.59
N GLN A 169 16.27 16.11 9.90
CA GLN A 169 15.01 16.22 10.64
C GLN A 169 14.52 17.67 10.61
N LYS A 170 13.33 17.90 10.11
CA LYS A 170 12.70 19.22 10.03
C LYS A 170 11.65 19.46 11.09
N TYR A 171 11.00 18.40 11.53
CA TYR A 171 9.95 18.50 12.54
C TYR A 171 9.70 17.16 13.22
N VAL A 172 9.23 17.23 14.47
CA VAL A 172 8.67 16.10 15.22
C VAL A 172 7.28 16.50 15.69
N HIS A 173 6.28 15.80 15.22
CA HIS A 173 4.90 15.97 15.63
C HIS A 173 4.62 15.06 16.82
N THR A 174 4.22 15.65 17.95
CA THR A 174 4.04 14.96 19.24
C THR A 174 2.60 15.08 19.74
N PHE A 175 1.64 15.14 18.83
CA PHE A 175 0.23 15.35 19.15
C PHE A 175 -0.42 14.11 19.77
N HIS A 176 -0.11 12.93 19.21
CA HIS A 176 -0.77 11.68 19.58
C HIS A 176 -0.24 11.10 20.89
N GLN A 177 -1.14 10.47 21.65
CA GLN A 177 -0.84 9.84 22.94
C GLN A 177 -0.51 8.34 22.81
N GLN A 178 -0.82 7.75 21.66
CA GLN A 178 -0.59 6.34 21.36
C GLN A 178 0.01 6.19 19.97
N SER A 179 0.31 4.94 19.59
CA SER A 179 0.93 4.60 18.31
C SER A 179 0.23 5.25 17.12
N VAL A 180 1.02 5.89 16.24
CA VAL A 180 0.53 6.37 14.97
C VAL A 180 0.53 5.21 13.98
N LEU A 181 -0.65 4.80 13.54
CA LEU A 181 -0.86 3.60 12.73
C LEU A 181 -0.84 3.88 11.24
N SER A 182 -1.18 5.10 10.82
CA SER A 182 -1.22 5.49 9.41
C SER A 182 -0.92 6.97 9.23
N ILE A 183 -0.24 7.29 8.12
CA ILE A 183 0.01 8.66 7.68
C ILE A 183 -0.24 8.78 6.17
N ALA A 184 -0.74 9.93 5.75
CA ALA A 184 -0.96 10.21 4.33
C ALA A 184 -0.76 11.69 4.02
N TRP A 185 0.06 12.01 3.02
CA TRP A 185 0.18 13.36 2.51
C TRP A 185 -1.06 13.74 1.69
N ALA A 186 -1.53 14.96 1.90
CA ALA A 186 -2.60 15.53 1.09
C ALA A 186 -2.19 15.67 -0.38
N PRO A 187 -3.14 15.69 -1.33
CA PRO A 187 -2.89 16.18 -2.67
C PRO A 187 -2.14 17.50 -2.62
N TYR A 188 -1.13 17.67 -3.49
CA TYR A 188 -0.20 18.79 -3.43
C TYR A 188 -0.86 20.17 -3.64
N GLU A 189 -2.04 20.18 -4.18
CA GLU A 189 -2.86 21.38 -4.38
C GLU A 189 -3.30 22.02 -3.05
N TYR A 190 -3.49 21.19 -2.01
CA TYR A 190 -3.85 21.66 -0.66
C TYR A 190 -2.64 22.16 0.16
N GLY A 191 -1.44 22.17 -0.43
CA GLY A 191 -0.23 22.49 0.29
C GLY A 191 0.47 21.28 0.90
N LEU A 192 1.54 21.50 1.65
CA LEU A 192 2.26 20.42 2.32
C LEU A 192 1.57 20.12 3.65
N CYS A 193 0.57 19.26 3.60
CA CYS A 193 -0.26 18.84 4.72
C CYS A 193 -0.21 17.33 4.88
N LEU A 194 0.00 16.85 6.10
CA LEU A 194 0.05 15.44 6.47
C LEU A 194 -1.11 15.12 7.41
N ALA A 195 -1.91 14.12 7.07
CA ALA A 195 -2.83 13.48 8.00
C ALA A 195 -2.14 12.36 8.73
N SER A 196 -2.38 12.22 10.04
CA SER A 196 -1.91 11.11 10.86
C SER A 196 -3.06 10.53 11.67
N ALA A 197 -3.21 9.19 11.62
CA ALA A 197 -4.22 8.42 12.32
C ALA A 197 -3.58 7.57 13.40
N SER A 198 -4.16 7.55 14.60
CA SER A 198 -3.56 6.94 15.77
C SER A 198 -4.48 5.97 16.50
N ALA A 199 -3.84 5.09 17.26
CA ALA A 199 -4.52 4.19 18.19
C ALA A 199 -5.26 4.93 19.34
N ASP A 200 -4.96 6.22 19.57
CA ASP A 200 -5.71 7.08 20.49
C ASP A 200 -7.09 7.51 19.96
N GLY A 201 -7.46 7.02 18.77
CA GLY A 201 -8.73 7.34 18.12
C GLY A 201 -8.77 8.70 17.43
N GLN A 202 -7.67 9.44 17.44
CA GLN A 202 -7.60 10.77 16.83
C GLN A 202 -6.95 10.74 15.47
N VAL A 203 -7.39 11.66 14.61
CA VAL A 203 -6.72 12.01 13.35
C VAL A 203 -6.30 13.45 13.44
N SER A 204 -5.02 13.76 13.21
CA SER A 204 -4.50 15.11 13.21
C SER A 204 -3.92 15.52 11.86
N PHE A 205 -3.93 16.82 11.59
CA PHE A 205 -3.45 17.41 10.34
C PHE A 205 -2.30 18.36 10.64
N LEU A 206 -1.13 17.99 10.18
CA LEU A 206 0.10 18.75 10.30
C LEU A 206 0.40 19.48 9.00
N THR A 207 0.42 20.81 9.01
CA THR A 207 0.60 21.62 7.81
C THR A 207 1.85 22.50 7.90
N ARG A 208 2.61 22.59 6.81
CA ARG A 208 3.75 23.50 6.68
C ARG A 208 3.25 24.88 6.27
N MET A 209 3.30 25.82 7.21
CA MET A 209 3.01 27.22 6.99
C MET A 209 4.31 28.06 6.80
N LYS A 210 4.19 29.34 6.55
CA LYS A 210 5.34 30.25 6.43
C LYS A 210 6.17 30.30 7.71
N GLU A 211 5.48 30.30 8.85
CA GLU A 211 6.05 30.41 10.18
C GLU A 211 6.64 29.09 10.70
N GLY A 212 6.27 27.97 10.11
CA GLY A 212 6.72 26.65 10.54
C GLY A 212 5.70 25.55 10.30
N TRP A 213 5.90 24.42 10.98
CA TRP A 213 4.96 23.32 11.01
C TRP A 213 3.97 23.54 12.16
N ILE A 214 2.68 23.41 11.87
CA ILE A 214 1.62 23.55 12.88
C ILE A 214 0.57 22.47 12.69
N THR A 215 -0.05 22.03 13.81
CA THR A 215 -1.26 21.21 13.76
C THR A 215 -2.42 22.14 13.46
N THR A 216 -2.96 22.06 12.24
CA THR A 216 -4.01 22.97 11.78
C THR A 216 -5.39 22.56 12.25
N SER A 217 -5.62 21.26 12.38
CA SER A 217 -6.89 20.69 12.83
C SER A 217 -6.70 19.24 13.30
N TYR A 218 -7.72 18.73 13.97
CA TYR A 218 -7.83 17.33 14.36
C TYR A 218 -9.29 16.95 14.60
N PHE A 219 -9.58 15.65 14.65
CA PHE A 219 -10.89 15.14 15.06
C PHE A 219 -10.79 13.76 15.72
N LEU A 220 -11.80 13.38 16.47
CA LEU A 220 -11.99 12.02 16.96
C LEU A 220 -12.67 11.18 15.88
N ASN A 221 -12.09 10.05 15.54
CA ASN A 221 -12.59 9.17 14.46
C ASN A 221 -13.95 8.53 14.82
N SER A 222 -14.21 8.34 16.09
CA SER A 222 -15.47 7.79 16.59
C SER A 222 -15.79 8.32 17.98
N MET A 223 -17.09 8.37 18.34
CA MET A 223 -17.51 8.84 19.65
C MET A 223 -17.12 7.90 20.81
N ASP A 224 -16.88 6.63 20.51
CA ASP A 224 -16.43 5.62 21.48
C ASP A 224 -14.90 5.61 21.68
N GLY A 225 -14.18 6.49 20.99
CA GLY A 225 -12.72 6.58 21.07
C GLY A 225 -11.99 5.40 20.44
N ALA A 226 -12.67 4.64 19.57
CA ALA A 226 -12.05 3.51 18.87
C ALA A 226 -10.86 3.96 18.03
N ALA A 227 -9.79 3.18 18.06
CA ALA A 227 -8.55 3.46 17.32
C ALA A 227 -8.82 3.69 15.83
N CYS A 228 -8.15 4.69 15.27
CA CYS A 228 -8.11 4.95 13.84
C CYS A 228 -6.93 4.19 13.23
N SER A 229 -7.21 3.14 12.47
CA SER A 229 -6.20 2.24 11.91
C SER A 229 -5.54 2.76 10.64
N SER A 230 -6.30 3.48 9.82
CA SER A 230 -5.83 3.98 8.52
C SER A 230 -6.52 5.27 8.12
N VAL A 231 -5.82 6.12 7.36
CA VAL A 231 -6.33 7.34 6.75
C VAL A 231 -5.85 7.47 5.31
N SER A 232 -6.75 7.92 4.42
CA SER A 232 -6.45 8.19 3.02
C SER A 232 -7.16 9.45 2.54
N TRP A 233 -6.46 10.28 1.76
CA TRP A 233 -7.04 11.49 1.17
C TRP A 233 -7.85 11.19 -0.09
N ALA A 234 -8.95 11.90 -0.26
CA ALA A 234 -9.61 11.99 -1.55
C ALA A 234 -8.73 12.74 -2.57
N PRO A 235 -8.69 12.33 -3.84
CA PRO A 235 -8.03 13.10 -4.89
C PRO A 235 -8.60 14.52 -4.99
N TYR A 236 -7.75 15.50 -5.33
CA TYR A 236 -8.14 16.89 -5.47
C TYR A 236 -9.30 17.11 -6.46
N ASN A 237 -9.40 16.30 -7.50
CA ASN A 237 -10.43 16.34 -8.54
C ASN A 237 -11.50 15.24 -8.38
N SER A 238 -11.66 14.66 -7.19
CA SER A 238 -12.70 13.66 -6.92
C SER A 238 -14.10 14.26 -7.02
N LEU A 239 -15.10 13.41 -7.21
CA LEU A 239 -16.50 13.84 -7.28
C LEU A 239 -16.90 14.63 -6.01
N GLY A 240 -17.34 15.87 -6.19
CA GLY A 240 -17.71 16.76 -5.11
C GLY A 240 -16.55 17.45 -4.39
N SER A 241 -15.32 17.35 -4.91
CA SER A 241 -14.17 18.09 -4.36
C SER A 241 -14.13 19.57 -4.73
N GLN A 242 -15.04 20.03 -5.58
CA GLN A 242 -15.17 21.43 -5.98
C GLN A 242 -16.47 22.02 -5.42
N GLY A 243 -16.34 22.92 -4.48
CA GLY A 243 -17.46 23.66 -3.89
C GLY A 243 -17.56 25.08 -4.39
N ALA A 244 -18.66 25.77 -4.05
CA ALA A 244 -18.87 27.17 -4.42
C ALA A 244 -17.80 28.13 -3.83
N GLN A 245 -17.17 27.76 -2.72
CA GLN A 245 -16.14 28.54 -2.02
C GLN A 245 -14.72 28.08 -2.30
N GLY A 246 -14.54 27.12 -3.19
CA GLY A 246 -13.25 26.53 -3.53
C GLY A 246 -13.17 25.00 -3.31
N PRO A 247 -11.97 24.44 -3.36
CA PRO A 247 -11.79 23.01 -3.25
C PRO A 247 -12.11 22.49 -1.84
N ILE A 248 -12.82 21.39 -1.78
CA ILE A 248 -13.26 20.72 -0.56
C ILE A 248 -12.30 19.58 -0.23
N GLN A 249 -11.72 19.63 0.95
CA GLN A 249 -10.82 18.58 1.45
C GLN A 249 -11.65 17.45 2.05
N ARG A 250 -11.34 16.21 1.65
CA ARG A 250 -11.95 14.99 2.19
C ARG A 250 -10.91 13.95 2.52
N VAL A 251 -11.18 13.20 3.57
CA VAL A 251 -10.43 12.00 3.94
C VAL A 251 -11.36 10.85 4.25
N VAL A 252 -10.88 9.63 4.07
CA VAL A 252 -11.53 8.42 4.56
C VAL A 252 -10.68 7.83 5.67
N THR A 253 -11.32 7.31 6.68
CA THR A 253 -10.69 6.64 7.82
C THR A 253 -11.24 5.24 8.01
N GLY A 254 -10.36 4.31 8.38
CA GLY A 254 -10.71 2.98 8.87
C GLY A 254 -10.61 2.91 10.39
N SER A 255 -11.44 2.10 11.01
CA SER A 255 -11.48 1.98 12.47
C SER A 255 -11.52 0.53 12.93
N ILE A 256 -11.06 0.30 14.16
CA ILE A 256 -11.19 -1.00 14.82
C ILE A 256 -12.64 -1.33 15.18
N ASN A 257 -13.55 -0.37 15.17
CA ASN A 257 -14.99 -0.58 15.35
C ASN A 257 -15.73 -0.97 14.06
N THR A 258 -15.01 -1.48 13.06
CA THR A 258 -15.54 -1.96 11.76
C THR A 258 -16.01 -0.90 10.78
N ALA A 259 -16.03 0.37 11.19
CA ALA A 259 -16.53 1.47 10.36
C ALA A 259 -15.47 2.00 9.38
N VAL A 260 -15.93 2.37 8.20
CA VAL A 260 -15.21 3.22 7.24
C VAL A 260 -15.94 4.55 7.20
N THR A 261 -15.28 5.64 7.59
CA THR A 261 -15.93 6.95 7.76
C THR A 261 -15.32 7.98 6.81
N ILE A 262 -16.17 8.77 6.18
CA ILE A 262 -15.76 9.85 5.27
C ILE A 262 -15.92 11.17 5.99
N TRP A 263 -14.87 11.97 5.94
CA TRP A 263 -14.78 13.28 6.57
C TRP A 263 -14.56 14.36 5.54
N GLU A 264 -15.17 15.52 5.75
CA GLU A 264 -15.02 16.72 4.95
C GLU A 264 -14.65 17.89 5.84
N PHE A 265 -13.71 18.71 5.39
CA PHE A 265 -13.35 19.93 6.09
C PHE A 265 -14.34 21.05 5.75
N SER A 266 -15.10 21.49 6.74
CA SER A 266 -16.01 22.62 6.64
C SER A 266 -15.26 23.93 6.89
N SER A 267 -15.14 24.77 5.88
CA SER A 267 -14.55 26.10 5.99
C SER A 267 -15.40 27.06 6.84
N GLU A 268 -16.71 26.79 6.95
CA GLU A 268 -17.63 27.61 7.75
C GLU A 268 -17.42 27.41 9.25
N SER A 269 -17.32 26.15 9.68
CA SER A 269 -17.08 25.80 11.09
C SER A 269 -15.60 25.68 11.44
N ASN A 270 -14.71 25.66 10.45
CA ASN A 270 -13.27 25.36 10.58
C ASN A 270 -13.02 24.01 11.27
N GLN A 271 -13.87 23.02 10.97
CA GLN A 271 -13.84 21.69 11.57
C GLN A 271 -14.08 20.60 10.53
N TRP A 272 -13.61 19.40 10.85
CA TRP A 272 -13.93 18.20 10.10
C TRP A 272 -15.31 17.69 10.50
N VAL A 273 -16.14 17.39 9.51
CA VAL A 273 -17.50 16.88 9.70
C VAL A 273 -17.67 15.55 8.95
N ILE A 274 -18.46 14.65 9.49
CA ILE A 274 -18.77 13.36 8.84
C ILE A 274 -19.69 13.63 7.63
N VAL A 275 -19.36 13.04 6.50
CA VAL A 275 -20.18 13.08 5.29
C VAL A 275 -21.09 11.87 5.24
N GLY A 276 -22.38 12.07 5.42
CA GLY A 276 -23.37 11.00 5.45
C GLY A 276 -23.28 10.13 6.71
N GLN A 277 -23.49 8.84 6.55
CA GLN A 277 -23.33 7.86 7.62
C GLN A 277 -22.04 7.07 7.45
N PRO A 278 -21.40 6.62 8.53
CA PRO A 278 -20.29 5.67 8.43
C PRO A 278 -20.71 4.45 7.61
N LEU A 279 -19.80 3.97 6.78
CA LEU A 279 -20.01 2.82 5.93
C LEU A 279 -19.75 1.54 6.73
N TYR A 280 -20.80 0.81 7.01
CA TYR A 280 -20.74 -0.46 7.72
C TYR A 280 -20.87 -1.64 6.75
N GLY A 281 -20.18 -2.73 7.06
CA GLY A 281 -20.22 -3.95 6.25
C GLY A 281 -19.12 -4.93 6.62
N HIS A 282 -17.99 -4.43 7.15
CA HIS A 282 -17.00 -5.29 7.77
C HIS A 282 -17.49 -5.83 9.12
N ASN A 283 -17.05 -7.05 9.45
CA ASN A 283 -17.42 -7.73 10.70
C ASN A 283 -16.29 -7.72 11.74
N ASP A 284 -15.12 -7.19 11.36
CA ASP A 284 -13.94 -7.06 12.22
C ASP A 284 -13.16 -5.81 11.85
N TRP A 285 -12.04 -5.56 12.51
CA TRP A 285 -11.21 -4.38 12.38
C TRP A 285 -10.88 -4.05 10.92
N VAL A 286 -11.16 -2.82 10.52
CA VAL A 286 -10.67 -2.30 9.25
C VAL A 286 -9.20 -1.97 9.41
N ARG A 287 -8.32 -2.67 8.71
CA ARG A 287 -6.86 -2.52 8.79
C ARG A 287 -6.34 -1.41 7.91
N ASP A 288 -6.89 -1.30 6.71
CA ASP A 288 -6.42 -0.32 5.73
C ASP A 288 -7.57 0.21 4.88
N VAL A 289 -7.49 1.49 4.53
CA VAL A 289 -8.41 2.16 3.60
C VAL A 289 -7.62 2.94 2.56
N ALA A 290 -8.10 2.94 1.33
CA ALA A 290 -7.48 3.68 0.25
C ALA A 290 -8.54 4.31 -0.65
N TRP A 291 -8.48 5.63 -0.83
CA TRP A 291 -9.27 6.32 -1.84
C TRP A 291 -8.63 6.13 -3.21
N ALA A 292 -9.39 5.69 -4.20
CA ALA A 292 -8.87 5.49 -5.55
C ALA A 292 -8.50 6.82 -6.21
N PRO A 293 -7.36 6.90 -6.92
CA PRO A 293 -7.07 8.02 -7.81
C PRO A 293 -8.18 8.18 -8.84
N ASN A 294 -8.65 9.41 -9.04
CA ASN A 294 -9.69 9.70 -10.02
C ASN A 294 -9.06 10.13 -11.34
N VAL A 295 -8.89 9.19 -12.27
CA VAL A 295 -8.38 9.45 -13.61
C VAL A 295 -9.52 9.27 -14.62
N GLY A 296 -10.36 10.34 -14.75
CA GLY A 296 -11.40 10.38 -15.76
C GLY A 296 -12.68 9.58 -15.46
N VAL A 297 -12.80 9.01 -14.26
CA VAL A 297 -14.02 8.33 -13.80
C VAL A 297 -14.82 9.29 -12.91
N PRO A 298 -16.07 9.64 -13.26
CA PRO A 298 -16.88 10.57 -12.47
C PRO A 298 -17.54 9.88 -11.26
N ALA A 299 -16.75 9.16 -10.47
CA ALA A 299 -17.21 8.41 -9.30
C ALA A 299 -16.19 8.49 -8.18
N ASN A 300 -16.65 8.48 -6.94
CA ASN A 300 -15.79 8.23 -5.79
C ASN A 300 -15.69 6.73 -5.56
N ILE A 301 -14.47 6.23 -5.42
CA ILE A 301 -14.20 4.82 -5.15
C ILE A 301 -13.25 4.72 -3.96
N ILE A 302 -13.62 3.94 -2.97
CA ILE A 302 -12.82 3.67 -1.77
C ILE A 302 -12.67 2.16 -1.66
N ALA A 303 -11.47 1.67 -1.35
CA ALA A 303 -11.27 0.29 -0.94
C ALA A 303 -11.02 0.21 0.56
N SER A 304 -11.41 -0.89 1.18
CA SER A 304 -11.12 -1.22 2.58
C SER A 304 -10.75 -2.69 2.73
N GLY A 305 -9.74 -2.97 3.54
CA GLY A 305 -9.29 -4.31 3.92
C GLY A 305 -9.44 -4.53 5.42
N SER A 306 -9.86 -5.73 5.83
CA SER A 306 -10.23 -6.00 7.21
C SER A 306 -9.70 -7.35 7.73
N ASP A 307 -9.69 -7.46 9.06
CA ASP A 307 -9.45 -8.70 9.78
C ASP A 307 -10.57 -9.72 9.58
N ASP A 308 -11.73 -9.32 9.08
CA ASP A 308 -12.78 -10.23 8.64
C ASP A 308 -12.45 -11.01 7.36
N HIS A 309 -11.21 -10.90 6.89
CA HIS A 309 -10.65 -11.53 5.70
C HIS A 309 -11.21 -10.99 4.38
N THR A 310 -12.02 -9.93 4.41
CA THR A 310 -12.62 -9.38 3.19
C THR A 310 -11.95 -8.10 2.72
N VAL A 311 -11.95 -7.91 1.39
CA VAL A 311 -11.73 -6.62 0.76
C VAL A 311 -13.04 -6.14 0.20
N ARG A 312 -13.40 -4.90 0.53
CA ARG A 312 -14.59 -4.24 0.03
C ARG A 312 -14.23 -3.00 -0.78
N VAL A 313 -15.03 -2.74 -1.79
CA VAL A 313 -15.00 -1.51 -2.56
C VAL A 313 -16.34 -0.80 -2.37
N TRP A 314 -16.26 0.47 -2.08
CA TRP A 314 -17.37 1.38 -1.90
C TRP A 314 -17.35 2.36 -3.05
N SER A 315 -18.45 2.49 -3.77
CA SER A 315 -18.57 3.41 -4.91
C SER A 315 -19.73 4.36 -4.75
N GLN A 316 -19.52 5.60 -5.16
CA GLN A 316 -20.53 6.65 -5.22
C GLN A 316 -20.47 7.28 -6.62
N ASP A 317 -21.51 7.06 -7.42
CA ASP A 317 -21.55 7.49 -8.82
C ASP A 317 -22.02 8.95 -8.97
N GLU A 318 -22.79 9.44 -7.99
CA GLU A 318 -23.34 10.80 -7.99
C GLU A 318 -23.08 11.49 -6.65
N LEU A 319 -22.85 12.81 -6.71
CA LEU A 319 -22.65 13.61 -5.50
C LEU A 319 -23.90 13.59 -4.62
N GLY A 320 -23.73 13.21 -3.35
CA GLY A 320 -24.84 13.04 -2.40
C GLY A 320 -25.63 11.74 -2.58
N GLY A 321 -25.28 10.92 -3.58
CA GLY A 321 -25.86 9.60 -3.76
C GLY A 321 -25.41 8.61 -2.70
N GLU A 322 -26.08 7.46 -2.63
CA GLU A 322 -25.73 6.39 -1.70
C GLU A 322 -24.43 5.72 -2.09
N TRP A 323 -23.63 5.31 -1.08
CA TRP A 323 -22.47 4.49 -1.25
C TRP A 323 -22.87 3.02 -1.45
N LYS A 324 -22.46 2.44 -2.57
CA LYS A 324 -22.69 1.03 -2.90
C LYS A 324 -21.52 0.21 -2.42
N ALA A 325 -21.77 -0.77 -1.58
CA ALA A 325 -20.76 -1.71 -1.08
C ALA A 325 -20.65 -2.93 -1.99
N HIS A 326 -19.43 -3.31 -2.32
CA HIS A 326 -19.15 -4.53 -3.06
C HIS A 326 -17.97 -5.29 -2.43
N THR A 327 -18.15 -6.58 -2.13
CA THR A 327 -17.06 -7.44 -1.67
C THR A 327 -16.28 -7.93 -2.87
N VAL A 328 -15.01 -7.56 -2.96
CA VAL A 328 -14.10 -7.98 -4.04
C VAL A 328 -13.76 -9.46 -3.88
N HIS A 329 -13.31 -9.82 -2.68
CA HIS A 329 -12.91 -11.20 -2.38
C HIS A 329 -12.90 -11.46 -0.87
N THR A 330 -12.99 -12.76 -0.51
CA THR A 330 -12.78 -13.24 0.85
C THR A 330 -11.54 -14.14 0.87
N PHE A 331 -10.51 -13.68 1.59
CA PHE A 331 -9.24 -14.37 1.72
C PHE A 331 -9.29 -15.44 2.83
N LYS A 332 -8.25 -16.27 2.91
CA LYS A 332 -8.10 -17.25 4.01
C LYS A 332 -7.59 -16.59 5.29
N SER A 333 -6.87 -15.48 5.16
CA SER A 333 -6.23 -14.74 6.26
C SER A 333 -6.64 -13.27 6.24
N PRO A 334 -6.43 -12.54 7.37
CA PRO A 334 -6.69 -11.11 7.45
C PRO A 334 -6.03 -10.30 6.34
N VAL A 335 -6.67 -9.23 5.91
CA VAL A 335 -6.13 -8.29 4.93
C VAL A 335 -5.40 -7.17 5.66
N TYR A 336 -4.10 -7.04 5.41
CA TYR A 336 -3.25 -6.08 6.10
C TYR A 336 -3.04 -4.78 5.34
N ARG A 337 -2.97 -4.85 3.99
CA ARG A 337 -2.68 -3.69 3.15
C ARG A 337 -3.42 -3.75 1.84
N ILE A 338 -3.84 -2.57 1.40
CA ILE A 338 -4.43 -2.36 0.08
C ILE A 338 -3.78 -1.13 -0.57
N SER A 339 -3.68 -1.15 -1.88
CA SER A 339 -3.14 -0.01 -2.63
C SER A 339 -3.73 0.02 -4.04
N TRP A 340 -4.03 1.23 -4.51
CA TRP A 340 -4.47 1.46 -5.88
C TRP A 340 -3.29 1.70 -6.82
N SER A 341 -3.42 1.24 -8.06
CA SER A 341 -2.56 1.73 -9.13
C SER A 341 -2.74 3.23 -9.34
N LEU A 342 -1.77 3.90 -9.96
CA LEU A 342 -1.81 5.33 -10.25
C LEU A 342 -3.05 5.75 -11.07
N THR A 343 -3.60 4.83 -11.85
CA THR A 343 -4.81 5.04 -12.65
C THR A 343 -6.11 4.75 -11.89
N GLY A 344 -6.04 4.22 -10.66
CA GLY A 344 -7.21 3.82 -9.88
C GLY A 344 -7.96 2.60 -10.46
N THR A 345 -7.36 1.86 -11.41
CA THR A 345 -8.02 0.76 -12.13
C THR A 345 -7.65 -0.63 -11.63
N VAL A 346 -6.54 -0.75 -10.92
CA VAL A 346 -6.06 -2.01 -10.33
C VAL A 346 -5.91 -1.81 -8.83
N LEU A 347 -6.43 -2.74 -8.07
CA LEU A 347 -6.30 -2.82 -6.62
C LEU A 347 -5.34 -3.96 -6.27
N SER A 348 -4.26 -3.65 -5.57
CA SER A 348 -3.38 -4.64 -4.96
C SER A 348 -3.80 -4.90 -3.52
N VAL A 349 -3.77 -6.16 -3.12
CA VAL A 349 -4.17 -6.62 -1.80
C VAL A 349 -3.09 -7.54 -1.24
N ALA A 350 -2.61 -7.21 -0.04
CA ALA A 350 -1.71 -8.05 0.73
C ALA A 350 -2.47 -8.62 1.94
N SER A 351 -2.64 -9.93 1.95
CA SER A 351 -3.23 -10.70 3.04
C SER A 351 -2.16 -11.50 3.78
N GLY A 352 -2.55 -12.17 4.88
CA GLY A 352 -1.67 -13.08 5.61
C GLY A 352 -1.42 -14.42 4.90
N ASP A 353 -1.87 -14.58 3.67
CA ASP A 353 -1.71 -15.80 2.87
C ASP A 353 -0.35 -15.88 2.14
N ASP A 354 0.60 -14.99 2.50
CA ASP A 354 1.93 -14.89 1.89
C ASP A 354 1.90 -14.58 0.37
N GLU A 355 0.80 -14.01 -0.09
CA GLU A 355 0.56 -13.67 -1.48
C GLU A 355 0.03 -12.24 -1.60
N ILE A 356 0.52 -11.50 -2.60
CA ILE A 356 -0.05 -10.23 -3.02
C ILE A 356 -0.88 -10.48 -4.27
N THR A 357 -2.15 -10.13 -4.23
CA THR A 357 -3.08 -10.32 -5.33
C THR A 357 -3.46 -8.99 -5.98
N PHE A 358 -3.70 -9.01 -7.28
CA PHE A 358 -4.07 -7.84 -8.07
C PHE A 358 -5.44 -8.04 -8.69
N TRP A 359 -6.31 -7.06 -8.46
CA TRP A 359 -7.72 -7.12 -8.83
C TRP A 359 -8.09 -5.99 -9.76
N LYS A 360 -8.92 -6.28 -10.74
CA LYS A 360 -9.46 -5.29 -11.68
C LYS A 360 -10.98 -5.43 -11.77
N GLN A 361 -11.65 -4.29 -11.83
CA GLN A 361 -13.08 -4.26 -12.07
C GLN A 361 -13.39 -4.62 -13.52
N ARG A 362 -14.21 -5.64 -13.74
CA ARG A 362 -14.69 -6.10 -15.05
C ARG A 362 -16.05 -5.53 -15.39
N SER A 363 -16.92 -5.40 -14.41
CA SER A 363 -18.24 -4.78 -14.54
C SER A 363 -18.61 -4.05 -13.23
N ALA A 364 -19.75 -3.37 -13.19
CA ALA A 364 -20.17 -2.63 -12.00
C ALA A 364 -20.18 -3.47 -10.71
N THR A 365 -20.35 -4.78 -10.82
CA THR A 365 -20.47 -5.70 -9.67
C THR A 365 -19.43 -6.82 -9.66
N GLU A 366 -18.57 -6.91 -10.67
CA GLU A 366 -17.63 -8.03 -10.81
C GLU A 366 -16.19 -7.54 -10.77
N TRP A 367 -15.42 -8.11 -9.85
CA TRP A 367 -13.99 -7.95 -9.74
C TRP A 367 -13.30 -9.27 -10.08
N VAL A 368 -12.24 -9.20 -10.87
CA VAL A 368 -11.47 -10.37 -11.28
C VAL A 368 -10.03 -10.22 -10.82
N GLN A 369 -9.46 -11.32 -10.34
CA GLN A 369 -8.04 -11.39 -10.06
C GLN A 369 -7.30 -11.49 -11.40
N ILE A 370 -6.39 -10.57 -11.64
CA ILE A 370 -5.61 -10.51 -12.88
C ILE A 370 -4.20 -11.07 -12.71
N SER A 371 -3.69 -11.04 -11.48
CA SER A 371 -2.34 -11.52 -11.17
C SER A 371 -2.22 -11.80 -9.68
N SER A 372 -1.22 -12.59 -9.33
CA SER A 372 -0.74 -12.71 -7.95
C SER A 372 0.78 -12.77 -7.91
N MET A 373 1.36 -12.48 -6.75
CA MET A 373 2.80 -12.51 -6.51
C MET A 373 3.08 -13.11 -5.14
N ASN A 374 4.01 -14.05 -5.08
CA ASN A 374 4.53 -14.63 -3.84
C ASN A 374 6.06 -14.64 -3.87
N GLU A 375 6.71 -15.28 -2.89
CA GLU A 375 8.17 -15.40 -2.85
C GLU A 375 8.79 -16.13 -4.07
N GLN A 376 8.01 -16.93 -4.79
CA GLN A 376 8.48 -17.72 -5.93
C GLN A 376 8.37 -16.95 -7.26
N GLY A 377 7.57 -15.89 -7.31
CA GLY A 377 7.39 -15.08 -8.49
C GLY A 377 5.97 -14.57 -8.68
N ALA A 378 5.71 -13.96 -9.83
CA ALA A 378 4.41 -13.45 -10.21
C ALA A 378 3.67 -14.45 -11.12
N HIS A 379 2.41 -14.71 -10.80
CA HIS A 379 1.49 -15.47 -11.63
C HIS A 379 0.53 -14.50 -12.32
N VAL A 380 0.50 -14.49 -13.64
CA VAL A 380 -0.45 -13.70 -14.43
C VAL A 380 -1.66 -14.59 -14.73
N ILE A 381 -2.84 -14.15 -14.33
CA ILE A 381 -4.12 -14.81 -14.60
C ILE A 381 -4.82 -13.96 -15.65
N TYR A 382 -5.15 -14.53 -16.81
CA TYR A 382 -5.85 -13.82 -17.89
C TYR A 382 -7.33 -14.13 -17.90
#